data_98c0b66cb14262d8d7f95f0e3ab75bbc
#
_entry.id   98c0b66cb14262d8d7f95f0e3ab75bbc
#
_cell.length_a   1.000
_cell.length_b   1.000
_cell.length_c   1.000
_cell.angle_alpha   90.00
_cell.angle_beta   90.00
_cell.angle_gamma   90.00
#
_symmetry.space_group_name_H-M   'P 1'
#
loop_
_entity.id
_entity.type
_entity.pdbx_description
1 polymer ?
#
loop_
_entity_poly.entity_id
_entity_poly.type
_entity_poly.pdbx_seq_one_letter_code
_entity_poly.pdbx_strand_id
1 'polypeptide(L)'
;MKDIKQKLVNLFKSGYCTPRISQVAKHLKEPSTTIHYNIKKLEREGTIKAYKAIFNYKHTDEGHCTYLLINLLPEKYGNPEQVATEIAKNEHVESVDIVTGDHELIVKLRSKDIDDYYEFVKYAIKKYGIAKIVSLTSLKQIKSEFVDE
;
A
#
# COMPACT_ATOMS: atom_id res chain seq x y z
N MET A 1 -3.66 -21.69 -17.07
CA MET A 1 -3.16 -20.39 -17.59
C MET A 1 -3.41 -19.35 -16.51
N LYS A 2 -2.35 -18.79 -15.92
CA LYS A 2 -2.56 -17.68 -14.98
C LYS A 2 -3.23 -16.54 -15.74
N ASP A 3 -4.34 -16.12 -15.23
CA ASP A 3 -5.18 -15.07 -15.82
C ASP A 3 -4.33 -13.82 -16.07
N ILE A 4 -4.34 -13.31 -17.30
CA ILE A 4 -3.64 -12.07 -17.68
C ILE A 4 -4.09 -10.90 -16.81
N LYS A 5 -5.35 -10.90 -16.37
CA LYS A 5 -5.90 -9.91 -15.45
C LYS A 5 -5.06 -9.81 -14.17
N GLN A 6 -4.79 -10.93 -13.50
CA GLN A 6 -4.02 -10.93 -12.25
C GLN A 6 -2.57 -10.47 -12.47
N LYS A 7 -1.96 -10.85 -13.60
CA LYS A 7 -0.62 -10.39 -13.97
C LYS A 7 -0.59 -8.87 -14.16
N LEU A 8 -1.58 -8.29 -14.82
CA LEU A 8 -1.70 -6.84 -15.03
C LEU A 8 -1.93 -6.11 -13.70
N VAL A 9 -2.81 -6.62 -12.84
CA VAL A 9 -3.04 -6.05 -11.51
C VAL A 9 -1.74 -6.00 -10.71
N ASN A 10 -1.02 -7.10 -10.65
CA ASN A 10 0.25 -7.18 -9.91
C ASN A 10 1.31 -6.23 -10.50
N LEU A 11 1.42 -6.16 -11.82
CA LEU A 11 2.36 -5.28 -12.49
C LEU A 11 2.07 -3.81 -12.21
N PHE A 12 0.81 -3.40 -12.31
CA PHE A 12 0.40 -2.01 -12.10
C PHE A 12 0.41 -1.60 -10.63
N LYS A 13 0.20 -2.53 -9.70
CA LYS A 13 0.43 -2.30 -8.26
C LYS A 13 1.89 -2.02 -7.94
N SER A 14 2.80 -2.69 -8.62
CA SER A 14 4.25 -2.54 -8.39
C SER A 14 4.84 -1.25 -8.95
N GLY A 15 4.04 -0.39 -9.56
CA GLY A 15 4.49 0.89 -10.09
C GLY A 15 4.93 0.85 -11.56
N TYR A 16 4.56 -0.18 -12.29
CA TYR A 16 4.88 -0.30 -13.72
C TYR A 16 3.83 0.40 -14.60
N CYS A 17 3.63 1.69 -14.30
CA CYS A 17 2.74 2.58 -15.04
C CYS A 17 3.50 3.82 -15.50
N THR A 18 3.03 4.45 -16.56
CA THR A 18 3.59 5.72 -17.03
C THR A 18 2.47 6.72 -17.29
N PRO A 19 2.67 8.02 -16.98
CA PRO A 19 1.69 9.03 -17.32
C PRO A 19 1.63 9.24 -18.85
N ARG A 20 0.45 9.53 -19.35
CA ARG A 20 0.24 9.87 -20.77
C ARG A 20 0.52 11.36 -20.99
N ILE A 21 1.76 11.68 -21.34
CA ILE A 21 2.27 13.06 -21.48
C ILE A 21 1.37 13.93 -22.40
N SER A 22 0.96 13.40 -23.54
CA SER A 22 0.12 14.15 -24.49
C SER A 22 -1.26 14.50 -23.93
N GLN A 23 -1.86 13.62 -23.14
CA GLN A 23 -3.14 13.88 -22.48
C GLN A 23 -2.99 14.90 -21.37
N VAL A 24 -1.95 14.79 -20.56
CA VAL A 24 -1.64 15.76 -19.50
C VAL A 24 -1.42 17.15 -20.09
N ALA A 25 -0.61 17.25 -21.14
CA ALA A 25 -0.33 18.50 -21.85
C ALA A 25 -1.62 19.15 -22.38
N LYS A 26 -2.49 18.36 -23.01
CA LYS A 26 -3.78 18.84 -23.51
C LYS A 26 -4.69 19.32 -22.39
N HIS A 27 -4.74 18.59 -21.26
CA HIS A 27 -5.56 18.94 -20.10
C HIS A 27 -5.10 20.25 -19.44
N LEU A 28 -3.78 20.42 -19.28
CA LEU A 28 -3.19 21.61 -18.67
C LEU A 28 -2.99 22.77 -19.66
N LYS A 29 -3.26 22.55 -20.95
CA LYS A 29 -3.03 23.51 -22.04
C LYS A 29 -1.58 24.01 -22.13
N GLU A 30 -0.66 23.08 -21.95
CA GLU A 30 0.79 23.31 -21.98
C GLU A 30 1.46 22.45 -23.04
N PRO A 31 2.63 22.88 -23.60
CA PRO A 31 3.38 22.06 -24.54
C PRO A 31 3.82 20.73 -23.94
N SER A 32 3.78 19.66 -24.72
CA SER A 32 4.23 18.32 -24.28
C SER A 32 5.69 18.30 -23.80
N THR A 33 6.55 19.11 -24.40
CA THR A 33 7.95 19.28 -23.98
C THR A 33 8.07 19.86 -22.57
N THR A 34 7.24 20.85 -22.24
CA THR A 34 7.16 21.45 -20.90
C THR A 34 6.71 20.41 -19.87
N ILE A 35 5.67 19.65 -20.18
CA ILE A 35 5.15 18.59 -19.30
C ILE A 35 6.21 17.52 -19.07
N HIS A 36 6.84 17.03 -20.14
CA HIS A 36 7.89 16.01 -20.02
C HIS A 36 9.06 16.48 -19.15
N TYR A 37 9.54 17.69 -19.36
CA TYR A 37 10.62 18.28 -18.57
C TYR A 37 10.27 18.35 -17.07
N ASN A 38 9.07 18.86 -16.75
CA ASN A 38 8.63 19.01 -15.37
C ASN A 38 8.38 17.66 -14.68
N ILE A 39 7.84 16.66 -15.38
CA ILE A 39 7.69 15.31 -14.83
C ILE A 39 9.07 14.71 -14.50
N LYS A 40 10.03 14.82 -15.42
CA LYS A 40 11.41 14.34 -15.19
C LYS A 40 12.07 15.05 -14.01
N LYS A 41 11.81 16.34 -13.83
CA LYS A 41 12.28 17.10 -12.68
C LYS A 41 11.70 16.56 -11.37
N LEU A 42 10.38 16.33 -11.30
CA LEU A 42 9.71 15.76 -10.13
C LEU A 42 10.22 14.35 -9.77
N GLU A 43 10.52 13.52 -10.77
CA GLU A 43 11.14 12.20 -10.58
C GLU A 43 12.56 12.33 -9.99
N ARG A 44 13.39 13.20 -10.55
CA ARG A 44 14.78 13.43 -10.07
C ARG A 44 14.84 13.98 -8.65
N GLU A 45 13.92 14.86 -8.30
CA GLU A 45 13.82 15.46 -6.96
C GLU A 45 13.21 14.49 -5.94
N GLY A 46 12.73 13.31 -6.38
CA GLY A 46 12.07 12.34 -5.52
C GLY A 46 10.66 12.71 -5.07
N THR A 47 10.09 13.78 -5.64
CA THR A 47 8.70 14.18 -5.40
C THR A 47 7.76 13.10 -5.92
N ILE A 48 8.06 12.54 -7.09
CA ILE A 48 7.38 11.36 -7.62
C ILE A 48 8.25 10.14 -7.33
N LYS A 49 7.74 9.22 -6.51
CA LYS A 49 8.42 7.96 -6.16
C LYS A 49 8.08 6.83 -7.12
N ALA A 50 6.84 6.77 -7.56
CA ALA A 50 6.33 5.71 -8.43
C ALA A 50 5.03 6.13 -9.08
N TYR A 51 4.65 5.42 -10.14
CA TYR A 51 3.33 5.51 -10.77
C TYR A 51 2.64 4.17 -10.60
N LYS A 52 1.41 4.16 -10.17
CA LYS A 52 0.63 2.94 -10.03
C LYS A 52 -0.84 3.16 -10.41
N ALA A 53 -1.53 2.09 -10.76
CA ALA A 53 -2.98 2.10 -10.87
C ALA A 53 -3.60 1.94 -9.49
N ILE A 54 -4.73 2.60 -9.27
CA ILE A 54 -5.60 2.40 -8.11
C ILE A 54 -6.73 1.48 -8.56
N PHE A 55 -6.99 0.43 -7.78
CA PHE A 55 -7.96 -0.59 -8.15
C PHE A 55 -9.22 -0.50 -7.28
N ASN A 56 -10.36 -0.85 -7.86
CA ASN A 56 -11.50 -1.28 -7.08
C ASN A 56 -11.22 -2.72 -6.60
N TYR A 57 -10.74 -2.83 -5.37
CA TYR A 57 -10.30 -4.11 -4.80
C TYR A 57 -11.41 -5.15 -4.65
N LYS A 58 -12.69 -4.75 -4.71
CA LYS A 58 -13.83 -5.70 -4.76
C LYS A 58 -13.83 -6.58 -6.00
N HIS A 59 -13.16 -6.14 -7.07
CA HIS A 59 -12.99 -6.88 -8.31
C HIS A 59 -11.68 -7.66 -8.39
N THR A 60 -10.96 -7.75 -7.28
CA THR A 60 -9.69 -8.49 -7.13
C THR A 60 -9.79 -9.51 -6.00
N ASP A 61 -8.76 -10.34 -5.83
CA ASP A 61 -8.66 -11.26 -4.70
C ASP A 61 -8.12 -10.57 -3.42
N GLU A 62 -8.30 -9.25 -3.30
CA GLU A 62 -7.80 -8.44 -2.18
C GLU A 62 -8.87 -7.51 -1.61
N GLY A 63 -10.13 -7.96 -1.67
CA GLY A 63 -11.29 -7.14 -1.28
C GLY A 63 -11.45 -6.94 0.24
N HIS A 64 -10.82 -7.79 1.06
CA HIS A 64 -10.88 -7.67 2.50
C HIS A 64 -9.78 -6.74 3.00
N CYS A 65 -10.17 -5.59 3.58
CA CYS A 65 -9.26 -4.58 4.09
C CYS A 65 -9.30 -4.50 5.61
N THR A 66 -8.15 -4.61 6.26
CA THR A 66 -8.03 -4.53 7.72
C THR A 66 -6.91 -3.57 8.09
N TYR A 67 -7.17 -2.74 9.09
CA TYR A 67 -6.16 -1.92 9.74
C TYR A 67 -5.72 -2.63 11.02
N LEU A 68 -4.42 -2.81 11.18
CA LEU A 68 -3.82 -3.43 12.35
C LEU A 68 -3.12 -2.34 13.16
N LEU A 69 -3.55 -2.17 14.40
CA LEU A 69 -2.84 -1.36 15.39
C LEU A 69 -1.98 -2.32 16.20
N ILE A 70 -0.66 -2.14 16.14
CA ILE A 70 0.31 -3.13 16.61
C ILE A 70 1.10 -2.56 17.78
N ASN A 71 1.14 -3.35 18.86
CA ASN A 71 2.09 -3.16 19.95
C ASN A 71 3.23 -4.17 19.80
N LEU A 72 4.46 -3.69 19.89
CA LEU A 72 5.66 -4.52 19.81
C LEU A 72 6.00 -5.12 21.16
N LEU A 73 6.78 -6.18 21.16
CA LEU A 73 7.42 -6.69 22.39
C LEU A 73 8.42 -5.65 22.93
N PRO A 74 8.62 -5.55 24.25
CA PRO A 74 9.50 -4.54 24.87
C PRO A 74 10.90 -4.49 24.28
N GLU A 75 11.48 -5.64 23.94
CA GLU A 75 12.80 -5.73 23.32
C GLU A 75 12.88 -5.12 21.90
N LYS A 76 11.73 -4.82 21.28
CA LYS A 76 11.62 -4.20 19.95
C LYS A 76 11.37 -2.70 19.99
N TYR A 77 11.09 -2.12 21.17
CA TYR A 77 10.77 -0.70 21.28
C TYR A 77 11.90 0.24 20.80
N GLY A 78 13.14 -0.20 20.93
CA GLY A 78 14.30 0.62 20.53
C GLY A 78 14.54 0.68 19.02
N ASN A 79 13.88 -0.19 18.23
CA ASN A 79 14.04 -0.22 16.77
C ASN A 79 12.75 -0.66 16.07
N PRO A 80 11.69 0.15 16.14
CA PRO A 80 10.43 -0.16 15.47
C PRO A 80 10.58 -0.15 13.94
N GLU A 81 11.54 0.60 13.39
CA GLU A 81 11.81 0.66 11.94
C GLU A 81 12.21 -0.70 11.38
N GLN A 82 12.97 -1.48 12.13
CA GLN A 82 13.36 -2.83 11.70
C GLN A 82 12.13 -3.73 11.56
N VAL A 83 11.24 -3.72 12.55
CA VAL A 83 10.01 -4.52 12.52
C VAL A 83 9.09 -4.04 11.40
N ALA A 84 8.90 -2.74 11.26
CA ALA A 84 8.09 -2.14 10.20
C ALA A 84 8.60 -2.52 8.81
N THR A 85 9.90 -2.49 8.60
CA THR A 85 10.55 -2.87 7.33
C THR A 85 10.32 -4.35 7.01
N GLU A 86 10.40 -5.23 8.00
CA GLU A 86 10.14 -6.66 7.79
C GLU A 86 8.67 -6.93 7.47
N ILE A 87 7.74 -6.26 8.16
CA ILE A 87 6.30 -6.36 7.87
C ILE A 87 6.01 -5.88 6.45
N ALA A 88 6.61 -4.76 6.03
CA ALA A 88 6.42 -4.16 4.71
C ALA A 88 6.83 -5.06 3.53
N LYS A 89 7.66 -6.09 3.76
CA LYS A 89 8.04 -7.07 2.73
C LYS A 89 6.91 -8.04 2.37
N ASN A 90 5.88 -8.13 3.20
CA ASN A 90 4.76 -9.04 2.95
C ASN A 90 3.85 -8.49 1.85
N GLU A 91 3.51 -9.32 0.87
CA GLU A 91 2.72 -8.93 -0.30
C GLU A 91 1.27 -8.49 0.01
N HIS A 92 0.72 -8.91 1.16
CA HIS A 92 -0.61 -8.49 1.63
C HIS A 92 -0.61 -7.11 2.28
N VAL A 93 0.56 -6.58 2.60
CA VAL A 93 0.70 -5.29 3.30
C VAL A 93 0.68 -4.15 2.28
N GLU A 94 -0.36 -3.32 2.35
CA GLU A 94 -0.50 -2.13 1.51
C GLU A 94 0.31 -0.95 2.04
N SER A 95 0.31 -0.75 3.37
CA SER A 95 1.10 0.31 4.01
C SER A 95 1.49 -0.05 5.44
N VAL A 96 2.60 0.52 5.88
CA VAL A 96 3.09 0.45 7.27
C VAL A 96 3.55 1.84 7.68
N ASP A 97 3.04 2.32 8.80
CA ASP A 97 3.47 3.57 9.42
C ASP A 97 3.88 3.33 10.87
N ILE A 98 4.94 3.99 11.30
CA ILE A 98 5.29 4.17 12.70
C ILE A 98 4.49 5.36 13.19
N VAL A 99 3.72 5.18 14.25
CA VAL A 99 2.75 6.17 14.72
C VAL A 99 2.97 6.57 16.16
N THR A 100 2.43 7.72 16.52
CA THR A 100 2.35 8.18 17.91
C THR A 100 1.14 7.58 18.62
N GLY A 101 1.15 7.55 19.95
CA GLY A 101 0.03 7.09 20.77
C GLY A 101 0.29 5.72 21.41
N ASP A 102 -0.79 4.99 21.65
CA ASP A 102 -0.75 3.72 22.41
C ASP A 102 -0.25 2.51 21.61
N HIS A 103 0.01 2.70 20.33
CA HIS A 103 0.51 1.66 19.42
C HIS A 103 1.76 2.15 18.70
N GLU A 104 2.70 1.25 18.43
CA GLU A 104 3.93 1.60 17.71
C GLU A 104 3.73 1.64 16.21
N LEU A 105 2.90 0.74 15.66
CA LEU A 105 2.70 0.64 14.21
C LEU A 105 1.22 0.63 13.85
N ILE A 106 0.91 1.20 12.69
CA ILE A 106 -0.34 0.94 11.98
C ILE A 106 -0.03 0.30 10.63
N VAL A 107 -0.73 -0.79 10.33
CA VAL A 107 -0.57 -1.55 9.08
C VAL A 107 -1.91 -1.62 8.37
N LYS A 108 -1.93 -1.27 7.09
CA LYS A 108 -3.08 -1.55 6.22
C LYS A 108 -2.82 -2.83 5.46
N LEU A 109 -3.69 -3.81 5.68
CA LEU A 109 -3.59 -5.14 5.14
C LEU A 109 -4.71 -5.41 4.14
N ARG A 110 -4.34 -6.02 3.01
CA ARG A 110 -5.29 -6.56 2.03
C ARG A 110 -5.23 -8.08 2.06
N SER A 111 -6.39 -8.70 2.11
CA SER A 111 -6.53 -10.15 2.04
C SER A 111 -7.73 -10.53 1.19
N LYS A 112 -7.82 -11.79 0.82
CA LYS A 112 -8.94 -12.30 0.04
C LYS A 112 -10.23 -12.30 0.86
N ASP A 113 -10.13 -12.82 2.07
CA ASP A 113 -11.24 -13.00 3.00
C ASP A 113 -10.74 -12.99 4.45
N ILE A 114 -11.63 -13.28 5.38
CA ILE A 114 -11.31 -13.32 6.82
C ILE A 114 -10.37 -14.48 7.17
N ASP A 115 -10.42 -15.58 6.45
CA ASP A 115 -9.56 -16.74 6.72
C ASP A 115 -8.11 -16.44 6.31
N ASP A 116 -7.93 -15.81 5.16
CA ASP A 116 -6.62 -15.34 4.68
C ASP A 116 -6.02 -14.28 5.64
N TYR A 117 -6.85 -13.36 6.13
CA TYR A 117 -6.46 -12.42 7.19
C TYR A 117 -6.00 -13.14 8.46
N TYR A 118 -6.74 -14.14 8.91
CA TYR A 118 -6.40 -14.90 10.12
C TYR A 118 -5.05 -15.63 10.00
N GLU A 119 -4.78 -16.22 8.83
CA GLU A 119 -3.48 -16.85 8.56
C GLU A 119 -2.34 -15.84 8.62
N PHE A 120 -2.54 -14.63 8.06
CA PHE A 120 -1.56 -13.56 8.18
C PHE A 120 -1.27 -13.19 9.63
N VAL A 121 -2.30 -13.00 10.46
CA VAL A 121 -2.14 -12.60 11.86
C VAL A 121 -1.37 -13.66 12.65
N LYS A 122 -1.68 -14.93 12.46
CA LYS A 122 -0.95 -16.04 13.11
C LYS A 122 0.54 -16.02 12.75
N TYR A 123 0.83 -15.83 11.48
CA TYR A 123 2.19 -15.74 10.98
C TYR A 123 2.92 -14.51 11.54
N ALA A 124 2.27 -13.35 11.52
CA ALA A 124 2.84 -12.08 11.94
C ALA A 124 3.25 -12.07 13.42
N ILE A 125 2.37 -12.57 14.29
CA ILE A 125 2.64 -12.66 15.73
C ILE A 125 3.90 -13.49 16.01
N LYS A 126 4.07 -14.60 15.32
CA LYS A 126 5.24 -15.46 15.48
C LYS A 126 6.52 -14.83 14.96
N LYS A 127 6.45 -14.17 13.79
CA LYS A 127 7.64 -13.73 13.05
C LYS A 127 8.16 -12.37 13.46
N TYR A 128 7.29 -11.41 13.76
CA TYR A 128 7.69 -10.00 13.83
C TYR A 128 7.91 -9.44 15.24
N GLY A 129 7.77 -10.24 16.28
CA GLY A 129 7.93 -9.76 17.67
C GLY A 129 6.79 -8.85 18.11
N ILE A 130 5.58 -9.24 17.79
CA ILE A 130 4.35 -8.52 18.11
C ILE A 130 3.81 -8.98 19.46
N ALA A 131 3.52 -8.02 20.35
CA ALA A 131 2.90 -8.28 21.65
C ALA A 131 1.38 -8.32 21.55
N LYS A 132 0.78 -7.39 20.79
CA LYS A 132 -0.68 -7.26 20.66
C LYS A 132 -1.05 -6.66 19.32
N ILE A 133 -2.16 -7.13 18.76
CA ILE A 133 -2.79 -6.56 17.57
C ILE A 133 -4.24 -6.20 17.91
N VAL A 134 -4.63 -4.97 17.59
CA VAL A 134 -6.03 -4.56 17.49
C VAL A 134 -6.38 -4.44 16.02
N SER A 135 -7.38 -5.17 15.55
CA SER A 135 -7.79 -5.20 14.15
C SER A 135 -9.07 -4.41 13.95
N LEU A 136 -9.07 -3.56 12.94
CA LEU A 136 -10.23 -2.80 12.49
C LEU A 136 -10.54 -3.20 11.05
N THR A 137 -11.61 -3.97 10.85
CA THR A 137 -12.04 -4.34 9.50
C THR A 137 -12.80 -3.20 8.86
N SER A 138 -12.38 -2.78 7.68
CA SER A 138 -13.09 -1.79 6.89
C SER A 138 -14.38 -2.39 6.33
N LEU A 139 -15.51 -1.84 6.71
CA LEU A 139 -16.82 -2.25 6.19
C LEU A 139 -17.08 -1.65 4.81
N LYS A 140 -16.63 -0.42 4.60
CA LYS A 140 -16.77 0.32 3.34
C LYS A 140 -15.70 1.39 3.25
N GLN A 141 -14.94 1.40 2.16
CA GLN A 141 -14.07 2.51 1.80
C GLN A 141 -14.86 3.56 1.02
N ILE A 142 -14.79 4.81 1.44
CA ILE A 142 -15.44 5.94 0.75
C ILE A 142 -14.44 6.64 -0.16
N LYS A 143 -13.19 6.72 0.27
CA LYS A 143 -12.10 7.34 -0.47
C LYS A 143 -10.80 6.61 -0.18
N SER A 144 -9.99 6.39 -1.19
CA SER A 144 -8.67 5.76 -1.05
C SER A 144 -7.68 6.45 -1.98
N GLU A 145 -6.52 6.81 -1.45
CA GLU A 145 -5.44 7.43 -2.22
C GLU A 145 -5.90 8.64 -3.08
N PHE A 146 -6.71 9.51 -2.48
CA PHE A 146 -7.31 10.71 -3.09
C PHE A 146 -8.38 10.44 -4.17
N VAL A 147 -8.76 9.19 -4.38
CA VAL A 147 -9.80 8.78 -5.33
C VAL A 147 -11.06 8.35 -4.59
N ASP A 148 -12.21 8.90 -4.97
CA ASP A 148 -13.51 8.53 -4.43
C ASP A 148 -13.95 7.16 -4.97
N GLU A 149 -14.58 6.37 -4.11
CA GLU A 149 -15.10 5.03 -4.41
C GLU A 149 -16.45 5.08 -5.18
#